data_0a7d1c8dc88aef4ae72ba53efcbe8c81
#
_entry.id   0a7d1c8dc88aef4ae72ba53efcbe8c81
#
_cell.length_a   1.000
_cell.length_b   1.000
_cell.length_c   1.000
_cell.angle_alpha   90.00
_cell.angle_beta   90.00
_cell.angle_gamma   90.00
#
_symmetry.space_group_name_H-M   'P 1'
#
loop_
_entity.id
_entity.type
_entity.pdbx_description
1 polymer ?
#
loop_
_entity_poly.entity_id
_entity_poly.type
_entity_poly.pdbx_seq_one_letter_code
_entity_poly.pdbx_strand_id
1 'polypeptide(L)'
;TQPFKNPFIGRIFDRLRSSTGHQIIPQERAMIRMLKHLKNGGKFAMLCDLNLDPSEASVIVDTFGGLKTCVTQMQAALALRTGARIVPVECRPQADGTYRMVYRKPLDFPPGATVAEITQLCWNVLEPSIHEQPECWLWAYKHWRFRPANDRTGRYPFYANVAKRFDKMLAKQEARGPPKAG
;
A
#
# COMPACT_ATOMS: atom_id res chain seq x y z
N THR A 1 -0.72 8.44 -10.56
CA THR A 1 -2.20 8.48 -10.47
C THR A 1 -2.80 8.02 -11.79
N GLN A 2 -3.95 7.33 -11.74
CA GLN A 2 -4.76 7.08 -12.94
C GLN A 2 -5.47 8.36 -13.35
N PRO A 3 -5.55 8.68 -14.66
CA PRO A 3 -6.34 9.80 -15.14
C PRO A 3 -7.83 9.56 -14.88
N PHE A 4 -8.55 10.60 -14.54
CA PHE A 4 -10.01 10.53 -14.46
C PHE A 4 -10.62 10.40 -15.86
N LYS A 5 -11.68 9.60 -15.99
CA LYS A 5 -12.42 9.48 -17.25
C LYS A 5 -12.98 10.82 -17.71
N ASN A 6 -13.40 11.67 -16.78
CA ASN A 6 -13.85 13.02 -17.07
C ASN A 6 -12.66 13.99 -16.98
N PRO A 7 -12.25 14.63 -18.10
CA PRO A 7 -11.08 15.51 -18.12
C PRO A 7 -11.28 16.81 -17.32
N PHE A 8 -12.51 17.26 -17.11
CA PHE A 8 -12.80 18.43 -16.27
C PHE A 8 -12.51 18.10 -14.79
N ILE A 9 -13.00 16.98 -14.31
CA ILE A 9 -12.71 16.49 -12.95
C ILE A 9 -11.19 16.25 -12.80
N GLY A 10 -10.55 15.68 -13.81
CA GLY A 10 -9.10 15.47 -13.82
C GLY A 10 -8.33 16.76 -13.57
N ARG A 11 -8.66 17.85 -14.31
CA ARG A 11 -8.00 19.15 -14.14
C ARG A 11 -8.19 19.77 -12.75
N ILE A 12 -9.38 19.61 -12.16
CA ILE A 12 -9.63 20.09 -10.79
C ILE A 12 -8.72 19.35 -9.79
N PHE A 13 -8.67 18.03 -9.85
CA PHE A 13 -7.84 17.24 -8.96
C PHE A 13 -6.34 17.47 -9.17
N ASP A 14 -5.90 17.62 -10.42
CA ASP A 14 -4.50 17.91 -10.72
C ASP A 14 -4.11 19.29 -10.17
N ARG A 15 -4.97 20.30 -10.32
CA ARG A 15 -4.76 21.63 -9.74
C ARG A 15 -4.69 21.58 -8.20
N LEU A 16 -5.62 20.85 -7.56
CA LEU A 16 -5.63 20.69 -6.10
C LEU A 16 -4.35 19.98 -5.60
N ARG A 17 -3.96 18.91 -6.25
CA ARG A 17 -2.78 18.12 -5.87
C ARG A 17 -1.47 18.86 -6.08
N SER A 18 -1.40 19.73 -7.07
CA SER A 18 -0.19 20.53 -7.38
C SER A 18 -0.17 21.90 -6.72
N SER A 19 -1.24 22.31 -6.04
CA SER A 19 -1.39 23.67 -5.46
C SER A 19 -0.31 24.01 -4.43
N THR A 20 0.27 23.01 -3.79
CA THR A 20 1.34 23.16 -2.78
C THR A 20 2.74 22.83 -3.34
N GLY A 21 2.91 22.84 -4.66
CA GLY A 21 4.19 22.57 -5.33
C GLY A 21 4.52 21.09 -5.53
N HIS A 22 3.58 20.18 -5.21
CA HIS A 22 3.77 18.74 -5.45
C HIS A 22 3.70 18.42 -6.94
N GLN A 23 4.57 17.51 -7.39
CA GLN A 23 4.53 16.96 -8.74
C GLN A 23 3.74 15.65 -8.74
N ILE A 24 2.81 15.53 -9.68
CA ILE A 24 2.02 14.32 -9.88
C ILE A 24 2.81 13.36 -10.77
N ILE A 25 3.04 12.13 -10.28
CA ILE A 25 3.64 11.07 -11.08
C ILE A 25 2.51 10.26 -11.75
N PRO A 26 2.38 10.31 -13.07
CA PRO A 26 1.43 9.48 -13.81
C PRO A 26 1.73 7.99 -13.61
N GLN A 27 0.70 7.14 -13.72
CA GLN A 27 0.85 5.70 -13.56
C GLN A 27 1.76 5.08 -14.64
N GLU A 28 1.74 5.63 -15.83
CA GLU A 28 2.58 5.17 -16.92
C GLU A 28 4.08 5.33 -16.57
N ARG A 29 4.81 4.22 -16.61
CA ARG A 29 6.24 4.15 -16.24
C ARG A 29 6.55 4.72 -14.85
N ALA A 30 5.57 4.68 -13.93
CA ALA A 30 5.69 5.26 -12.59
C ALA A 30 6.92 4.73 -11.85
N MET A 31 7.17 3.42 -11.89
CA MET A 31 8.33 2.79 -11.24
C MET A 31 9.65 3.41 -11.67
N ILE A 32 9.86 3.62 -12.97
CA ILE A 32 11.10 4.20 -13.51
C ILE A 32 11.26 5.64 -13.06
N ARG A 33 10.17 6.42 -13.12
CA ARG A 33 10.16 7.84 -12.71
C ARG A 33 10.47 7.99 -11.21
N MET A 34 9.84 7.14 -10.37
CA MET A 34 10.08 7.14 -8.93
C MET A 34 11.50 6.71 -8.58
N LEU A 35 12.03 5.67 -9.24
CA LEU A 35 13.44 5.25 -9.07
C LEU A 35 14.40 6.39 -9.38
N LYS A 36 14.22 7.06 -10.51
CA LYS A 36 15.05 8.21 -10.90
C LYS A 36 14.95 9.35 -9.89
N HIS A 37 13.72 9.66 -9.46
CA HIS A 37 13.47 10.73 -8.48
C HIS A 37 14.13 10.44 -7.13
N LEU A 38 13.99 9.23 -6.60
CA LEU A 38 14.64 8.80 -5.35
C LEU A 38 16.16 8.79 -5.44
N LYS A 39 16.75 8.30 -6.54
CA LYS A 39 18.20 8.31 -6.75
C LYS A 39 18.79 9.72 -6.77
N ASN A 40 17.98 10.72 -7.14
CA ASN A 40 18.34 12.13 -7.12
C ASN A 40 18.03 12.82 -5.76
N GLY A 41 17.81 12.05 -4.69
CA GLY A 41 17.50 12.59 -3.35
C GLY A 41 16.08 13.10 -3.18
N GLY A 42 15.19 12.85 -4.15
CA GLY A 42 13.79 13.26 -4.08
C GLY A 42 12.98 12.43 -3.08
N LYS A 43 11.76 12.90 -2.80
CA LYS A 43 10.79 12.25 -1.91
C LYS A 43 9.48 12.08 -2.67
N PHE A 44 8.73 11.03 -2.38
CA PHE A 44 7.37 10.89 -2.91
C PHE A 44 6.45 10.25 -1.88
N ALA A 45 5.16 10.50 -2.04
CA ALA A 45 4.11 9.89 -1.23
C ALA A 45 3.25 8.95 -2.08
N MET A 46 2.80 7.85 -1.49
CA MET A 46 1.88 6.90 -2.11
C MET A 46 0.97 6.27 -1.07
N LEU A 47 -0.19 5.79 -1.51
CA LEU A 47 -1.08 4.99 -0.69
C LEU A 47 -0.60 3.53 -0.70
N CYS A 48 -0.46 2.93 0.47
CA CYS A 48 -0.02 1.54 0.62
C CYS A 48 -1.18 0.55 0.80
N ASP A 49 -2.38 1.04 1.08
CA ASP A 49 -3.59 0.27 1.39
C ASP A 49 -4.46 -0.06 0.16
N LEU A 50 -4.02 0.30 -1.03
CA LEU A 50 -4.78 0.01 -2.24
C LEU A 50 -4.76 -1.48 -2.57
N ASN A 51 -5.95 -2.09 -2.63
CA ASN A 51 -6.12 -3.45 -3.12
C ASN A 51 -5.83 -3.52 -4.62
N LEU A 52 -4.97 -4.44 -5.01
CA LEU A 52 -4.60 -4.71 -6.39
C LEU A 52 -5.08 -6.09 -6.84
N ASP A 53 -5.21 -6.26 -8.14
CA ASP A 53 -5.40 -7.59 -8.71
C ASP A 53 -4.14 -8.45 -8.44
N PRO A 54 -4.32 -9.75 -8.14
CA PRO A 54 -3.19 -10.65 -7.95
C PRO A 54 -2.26 -10.64 -9.16
N SER A 55 -1.06 -10.13 -9.01
CA SER A 55 -0.08 -9.94 -10.09
C SER A 55 1.34 -9.91 -9.54
N GLU A 56 2.33 -9.86 -10.40
CA GLU A 56 3.73 -9.72 -10.00
C GLU A 56 4.05 -8.35 -9.37
N ALA A 57 3.19 -7.36 -9.58
CA ALA A 57 3.33 -6.03 -8.99
C ALA A 57 2.70 -5.91 -7.60
N SER A 58 2.19 -7.01 -7.05
CA SER A 58 1.50 -7.06 -5.77
C SER A 58 2.05 -8.16 -4.86
N VAL A 59 1.83 -8.02 -3.56
CA VAL A 59 2.08 -9.05 -2.54
C VAL A 59 0.84 -9.23 -1.69
N ILE A 60 0.77 -10.38 -1.03
CA ILE A 60 -0.29 -10.68 -0.06
C ILE A 60 0.21 -10.31 1.32
N VAL A 61 -0.61 -9.57 2.06
CA VAL A 61 -0.38 -9.22 3.46
C VAL A 61 -1.52 -9.72 4.34
N ASP A 62 -1.20 -10.00 5.59
CA ASP A 62 -2.18 -10.29 6.63
C ASP A 62 -2.70 -8.99 7.22
N THR A 63 -4.01 -8.91 7.39
CA THR A 63 -4.73 -7.74 7.89
C THR A 63 -5.83 -8.16 8.83
N PHE A 64 -6.18 -7.31 9.78
CA PHE A 64 -7.35 -7.45 10.66
C PHE A 64 -7.52 -8.87 11.24
N GLY A 65 -6.44 -9.40 11.83
CA GLY A 65 -6.47 -10.70 12.48
C GLY A 65 -6.58 -11.88 11.53
N GLY A 66 -5.88 -11.84 10.40
CA GLY A 66 -5.68 -12.96 9.49
C GLY A 66 -6.48 -12.92 8.19
N LEU A 67 -7.18 -11.84 7.89
CA LEU A 67 -7.68 -11.60 6.53
C LEU A 67 -6.52 -11.25 5.61
N LYS A 68 -6.37 -11.98 4.52
CA LYS A 68 -5.32 -11.74 3.54
C LYS A 68 -5.82 -10.81 2.44
N THR A 69 -4.99 -9.82 2.08
CA THR A 69 -5.32 -8.91 0.96
C THR A 69 -4.12 -8.72 0.04
N CYS A 70 -4.40 -8.39 -1.21
CA CYS A 70 -3.38 -8.20 -2.24
C CYS A 70 -3.13 -6.71 -2.41
N VAL A 71 -1.93 -6.25 -2.08
CA VAL A 71 -1.58 -4.82 -2.07
C VAL A 71 -0.33 -4.54 -2.91
N THR A 72 -0.09 -3.26 -3.19
CA THR A 72 1.13 -2.84 -3.91
C THR A 72 2.39 -3.18 -3.11
N GLN A 73 3.40 -3.69 -3.80
CA GLN A 73 4.74 -3.90 -3.26
C GLN A 73 5.71 -2.75 -3.57
N MET A 74 5.22 -1.69 -4.21
CA MET A 74 6.05 -0.66 -4.82
C MET A 74 6.94 0.06 -3.81
N GLN A 75 6.41 0.42 -2.63
CA GLN A 75 7.15 1.08 -1.56
C GLN A 75 8.36 0.24 -1.09
N ALA A 76 8.15 -1.05 -0.86
CA ALA A 76 9.20 -1.97 -0.44
C ALA A 76 10.24 -2.19 -1.54
N ALA A 77 9.78 -2.41 -2.77
CA ALA A 77 10.67 -2.60 -3.92
C ALA A 77 11.54 -1.37 -4.21
N LEU A 78 11.01 -0.17 -4.04
CA LEU A 78 11.75 1.08 -4.21
C LEU A 78 12.74 1.29 -3.06
N ALA A 79 12.35 1.05 -1.81
CA ALA A 79 13.22 1.15 -0.65
C ALA A 79 14.44 0.23 -0.80
N LEU A 80 14.24 -1.04 -1.15
CA LEU A 80 15.33 -2.00 -1.35
C LEU A 80 16.27 -1.63 -2.51
N ARG A 81 15.74 -1.01 -3.57
CA ARG A 81 16.56 -0.64 -4.75
C ARG A 81 17.31 0.67 -4.59
N THR A 82 16.89 1.54 -3.70
CA THR A 82 17.43 2.91 -3.59
C THR A 82 18.00 3.23 -2.22
N GLY A 83 17.76 2.40 -1.21
CA GLY A 83 18.07 2.71 0.18
C GLY A 83 17.16 3.80 0.78
N ALA A 84 16.10 4.22 0.08
CA ALA A 84 15.17 5.22 0.59
C ALA A 84 14.42 4.69 1.82
N ARG A 85 14.28 5.52 2.84
CA ARG A 85 13.51 5.19 4.04
C ARG A 85 12.02 5.27 3.77
N ILE A 86 11.25 4.33 4.33
CA ILE A 86 9.79 4.35 4.33
C ILE A 86 9.34 5.04 5.61
N VAL A 87 8.65 6.16 5.47
CA VAL A 87 8.07 6.91 6.60
C VAL A 87 6.55 6.80 6.52
N PRO A 88 5.89 6.08 7.44
CA PRO A 88 4.44 6.05 7.50
C PRO A 88 3.89 7.43 7.86
N VAL A 89 2.83 7.84 7.18
CA VAL A 89 2.18 9.13 7.38
C VAL A 89 0.67 8.93 7.44
N GLU A 90 0.06 9.54 8.43
CA GLU A 90 -1.39 9.52 8.64
C GLU A 90 -1.95 10.93 8.52
N CYS A 91 -3.15 11.05 7.99
CA CYS A 91 -3.91 12.28 7.95
C CYS A 91 -5.11 12.13 8.88
N ARG A 92 -5.11 12.85 10.00
CA ARG A 92 -6.13 12.74 11.04
C ARG A 92 -7.01 13.99 11.07
N PRO A 93 -8.34 13.87 10.93
CA PRO A 93 -9.23 15.00 11.09
C PRO A 93 -9.21 15.51 12.54
N GLN A 94 -9.41 16.81 12.72
CA GLN A 94 -9.52 17.47 14.00
C GLN A 94 -10.92 18.00 14.22
N ALA A 95 -11.31 18.24 15.46
CA ALA A 95 -12.63 18.73 15.82
C ALA A 95 -12.96 20.12 15.23
N ASP A 96 -11.96 20.91 14.94
CA ASP A 96 -12.07 22.24 14.31
C ASP A 96 -12.22 22.20 12.78
N GLY A 97 -12.32 21.00 12.18
CA GLY A 97 -12.41 20.80 10.73
C GLY A 97 -11.06 20.84 10.01
N THR A 98 -9.95 21.02 10.70
CA THR A 98 -8.61 20.92 10.13
C THR A 98 -8.10 19.48 10.07
N TYR A 99 -6.95 19.27 9.46
CA TYR A 99 -6.29 17.96 9.39
C TYR A 99 -4.89 18.04 9.95
N ARG A 100 -4.52 17.04 10.77
CA ARG A 100 -3.17 16.88 11.28
C ARG A 100 -2.45 15.78 10.50
N MET A 101 -1.29 16.11 9.93
CA MET A 101 -0.39 15.12 9.35
C MET A 101 0.52 14.57 10.45
N VAL A 102 0.44 13.27 10.70
CA VAL A 102 1.25 12.58 11.71
C VAL A 102 2.31 11.75 11.00
N TYR A 103 3.56 12.13 11.15
CA TYR A 103 4.71 11.39 10.62
C TYR A 103 5.22 10.44 11.70
N ARG A 104 5.23 9.15 11.40
CA ARG A 104 5.77 8.11 12.28
C ARG A 104 7.29 7.99 12.09
N LYS A 105 7.94 7.22 12.96
CA LYS A 105 9.35 6.87 12.78
C LYS A 105 9.52 6.12 11.45
N PRO A 106 10.63 6.32 10.73
CA PRO A 106 10.96 5.49 9.58
C PRO A 106 10.90 4.01 9.96
N LEU A 107 10.42 3.18 9.04
CA LEU A 107 10.39 1.73 9.25
C LEU A 107 11.81 1.17 9.27
N ASP A 108 12.11 0.42 10.30
CA ASP A 108 13.33 -0.38 10.39
C ASP A 108 13.00 -1.83 10.00
N PHE A 109 13.81 -2.39 9.13
CA PHE A 109 13.71 -3.79 8.72
C PHE A 109 15.11 -4.40 8.60
N PRO A 110 15.26 -5.71 8.90
CA PRO A 110 16.57 -6.33 8.95
C PRO A 110 17.21 -6.39 7.55
N PRO A 111 18.55 -6.45 7.47
CA PRO A 111 19.24 -6.76 6.23
C PRO A 111 18.72 -8.08 5.63
N GLY A 112 18.48 -8.09 4.32
CA GLY A 112 17.91 -9.25 3.62
C GLY A 112 16.40 -9.40 3.71
N ALA A 113 15.69 -8.50 4.38
CA ALA A 113 14.21 -8.50 4.38
C ALA A 113 13.66 -8.50 2.96
N THR A 114 12.65 -9.32 2.73
CA THR A 114 11.98 -9.44 1.44
C THR A 114 10.99 -8.28 1.22
N VAL A 115 10.62 -8.09 -0.03
CA VAL A 115 9.55 -7.13 -0.40
C VAL A 115 8.24 -7.42 0.36
N ALA A 116 7.90 -8.69 0.55
CA ALA A 116 6.68 -9.09 1.25
C ALA A 116 6.73 -8.70 2.73
N GLU A 117 7.85 -8.98 3.40
CA GLU A 117 8.04 -8.63 4.82
C GLU A 117 7.99 -7.13 5.05
N ILE A 118 8.67 -6.35 4.22
CA ILE A 118 8.64 -4.89 4.32
C ILE A 118 7.22 -4.35 4.07
N THR A 119 6.49 -4.93 3.11
CA THR A 119 5.10 -4.53 2.85
C THR A 119 4.20 -4.90 4.02
N GLN A 120 4.42 -6.06 4.66
CA GLN A 120 3.70 -6.44 5.87
C GLN A 120 3.98 -5.46 7.02
N LEU A 121 5.24 -5.03 7.21
CA LEU A 121 5.57 -4.01 8.21
C LEU A 121 4.84 -2.70 7.97
N CYS A 122 4.66 -2.28 6.71
CA CYS A 122 3.83 -1.11 6.40
C CYS A 122 2.39 -1.28 6.90
N TRP A 123 1.80 -2.47 6.72
CA TRP A 123 0.46 -2.77 7.20
C TRP A 123 0.38 -2.86 8.72
N ASN A 124 1.37 -3.44 9.38
CA ASN A 124 1.44 -3.52 10.84
C ASN A 124 1.45 -2.13 11.51
N VAL A 125 1.92 -1.09 10.81
CA VAL A 125 1.86 0.29 11.30
C VAL A 125 0.54 0.97 10.94
N LEU A 126 -0.04 0.65 9.78
CA LEU A 126 -1.30 1.24 9.31
C LEU A 126 -2.52 0.73 10.10
N GLU A 127 -2.61 -0.56 10.33
CA GLU A 127 -3.78 -1.20 10.93
C GLU A 127 -4.15 -0.66 12.32
N PRO A 128 -3.22 -0.43 13.26
CA PRO A 128 -3.54 0.20 14.54
C PRO A 128 -4.20 1.58 14.40
N SER A 129 -3.76 2.37 13.42
CA SER A 129 -4.36 3.69 13.16
C SER A 129 -5.79 3.60 12.65
N ILE A 130 -6.10 2.56 11.85
CA ILE A 130 -7.46 2.28 11.40
C ILE A 130 -8.34 1.84 12.59
N HIS A 131 -7.80 1.02 13.51
CA HIS A 131 -8.52 0.62 14.72
C HIS A 131 -8.80 1.79 15.67
N GLU A 132 -7.89 2.76 15.75
CA GLU A 132 -8.07 3.96 16.59
C GLU A 132 -9.18 4.88 16.04
N GLN A 133 -9.30 5.02 14.72
CA GLN A 133 -10.26 5.90 14.06
C GLN A 133 -10.85 5.22 12.81
N PRO A 134 -11.67 4.17 12.97
CA PRO A 134 -12.16 3.36 11.84
C PRO A 134 -13.03 4.17 10.87
N GLU A 135 -13.73 5.19 11.34
CA GLU A 135 -14.55 6.08 10.52
C GLU A 135 -13.75 6.91 9.52
N CYS A 136 -12.44 7.07 9.74
CA CYS A 136 -11.56 7.83 8.86
C CYS A 136 -11.03 7.03 7.67
N TRP A 137 -11.19 5.70 7.68
CA TRP A 137 -10.73 4.85 6.60
C TRP A 137 -11.83 4.63 5.54
N LEU A 138 -11.44 4.59 4.27
CA LEU A 138 -12.40 4.49 3.16
C LEU A 138 -12.92 3.06 3.01
N TRP A 139 -13.84 2.62 3.87
CA TRP A 139 -14.46 1.29 3.83
C TRP A 139 -15.20 0.99 2.53
N ALA A 140 -15.72 2.01 1.82
CA ALA A 140 -16.35 1.85 0.52
C ALA A 140 -15.39 1.38 -0.58
N TYR A 141 -14.08 1.52 -0.38
CA TYR A 141 -13.06 0.93 -1.24
C TYR A 141 -12.94 -0.56 -0.92
N LYS A 142 -13.23 -1.43 -1.87
CA LYS A 142 -13.27 -2.89 -1.70
C LYS A 142 -11.87 -3.46 -1.40
N HIS A 143 -11.37 -3.35 -0.17
CA HIS A 143 -10.02 -3.74 0.24
C HIS A 143 -9.76 -5.24 0.16
N TRP A 144 -10.79 -6.10 0.26
CA TRP A 144 -10.70 -7.56 0.15
C TRP A 144 -11.46 -8.09 -1.07
N ARG A 145 -11.15 -7.56 -2.26
CA ARG A 145 -11.80 -8.04 -3.51
C ARG A 145 -11.47 -9.49 -3.84
N PHE A 146 -10.35 -9.98 -3.37
CA PHE A 146 -9.87 -11.33 -3.61
C PHE A 146 -9.63 -12.05 -2.28
N ARG A 147 -9.93 -13.35 -2.26
CA ARG A 147 -9.71 -14.23 -1.12
C ARG A 147 -9.16 -15.58 -1.57
N PRO A 148 -8.48 -16.33 -0.68
CA PRO A 148 -8.05 -17.69 -0.98
C PRO A 148 -9.26 -18.61 -1.17
N ALA A 149 -9.09 -19.63 -2.01
CA ALA A 149 -10.14 -20.62 -2.27
C ALA A 149 -10.49 -21.46 -1.04
N ASN A 150 -9.50 -21.70 -0.19
CA ASN A 150 -9.62 -22.51 1.03
C ASN A 150 -9.84 -21.65 2.29
N ASP A 151 -10.35 -20.45 2.15
CA ASP A 151 -10.69 -19.61 3.30
C ASP A 151 -11.66 -20.34 4.24
N ARG A 152 -11.25 -20.49 5.49
CA ARG A 152 -12.04 -21.09 6.58
C ARG A 152 -12.50 -20.06 7.62
N THR A 153 -12.12 -18.80 7.45
CA THR A 153 -12.44 -17.74 8.42
C THR A 153 -13.91 -17.33 8.37
N GLY A 154 -14.52 -17.44 7.20
CA GLY A 154 -15.89 -16.95 6.94
C GLY A 154 -16.07 -15.43 7.11
N ARG A 155 -14.96 -14.67 7.26
CA ARG A 155 -14.98 -13.24 7.60
C ARG A 155 -14.83 -12.32 6.40
N TYR A 156 -14.52 -12.88 5.21
CA TYR A 156 -14.40 -12.06 4.01
C TYR A 156 -15.76 -11.42 3.64
N PRO A 157 -15.75 -10.16 3.19
CA PRO A 157 -16.99 -9.50 2.78
C PRO A 157 -17.62 -10.20 1.57
N PHE A 158 -18.93 -10.05 1.42
CA PHE A 158 -19.74 -10.69 0.37
C PHE A 158 -19.22 -10.43 -1.07
N TYR A 159 -18.50 -9.33 -1.27
CA TYR A 159 -17.93 -8.96 -2.57
C TYR A 159 -16.57 -9.62 -2.86
N ALA A 160 -16.01 -10.38 -1.93
CA ALA A 160 -14.73 -11.03 -2.10
C ALA A 160 -14.84 -12.25 -3.02
N ASN A 161 -14.04 -12.26 -4.08
CA ASN A 161 -14.03 -13.33 -5.07
C ASN A 161 -12.84 -14.27 -4.87
N VAL A 162 -13.05 -15.55 -5.11
CA VAL A 162 -11.96 -16.51 -5.19
C VAL A 162 -11.14 -16.24 -6.45
N ALA A 163 -9.82 -16.18 -6.32
CA ALA A 163 -8.93 -15.99 -7.45
C ALA A 163 -7.78 -17.02 -7.42
N LYS A 164 -7.74 -17.90 -8.43
CA LYS A 164 -6.68 -18.93 -8.55
C LYS A 164 -5.26 -18.36 -8.51
N ARG A 165 -5.07 -17.15 -9.01
CA ARG A 165 -3.77 -16.48 -8.97
C ARG A 165 -3.39 -16.03 -7.56
N PHE A 166 -4.38 -15.69 -6.73
CA PHE A 166 -4.18 -15.37 -5.31
C PHE A 166 -3.58 -16.58 -4.58
N ASP A 167 -4.18 -17.77 -4.74
CA ASP A 167 -3.69 -18.99 -4.09
C ASP A 167 -2.26 -19.35 -4.55
N LYS A 168 -1.95 -19.20 -5.85
CA LYS A 168 -0.60 -19.41 -6.38
C LYS A 168 0.42 -18.43 -5.79
N MET A 169 0.03 -17.18 -5.61
CA MET A 169 0.90 -16.17 -5.01
C MET A 169 1.13 -16.46 -3.53
N LEU A 170 0.10 -16.84 -2.81
CA LEU A 170 0.18 -17.21 -1.40
C LEU A 170 1.13 -18.38 -1.20
N ALA A 171 0.95 -19.47 -1.92
CA ALA A 171 1.83 -20.64 -1.88
C ALA A 171 3.30 -20.29 -2.22
N LYS A 172 3.52 -19.43 -3.22
CA LYS A 172 4.87 -18.96 -3.57
C LYS A 172 5.50 -18.09 -2.47
N GLN A 173 4.71 -17.31 -1.79
CA GLN A 173 5.16 -16.43 -0.71
C GLN A 173 5.51 -17.24 0.54
N GLU A 174 4.69 -18.23 0.90
CA GLU A 174 4.91 -19.16 2.00
C GLU A 174 6.14 -20.07 1.77
N ALA A 175 6.34 -20.55 0.54
CA ALA A 175 7.50 -21.37 0.17
C ALA A 175 8.84 -20.61 0.25
N ARG A 176 8.83 -19.29 0.24
CA ARG A 176 10.07 -18.47 0.38
C ARG A 176 10.54 -18.35 1.82
N GLY A 177 9.68 -18.67 2.81
CA GLY A 177 10.00 -18.68 4.24
C GLY A 177 10.54 -17.34 4.79
N PRO A 178 10.63 -17.18 6.10
CA PRO A 178 11.41 -16.09 6.68
C PRO A 178 12.90 -16.28 6.32
N PRO A 179 13.69 -15.20 6.20
CA PRO A 179 15.12 -15.30 5.98
C PRO A 179 15.72 -16.21 7.06
N LYS A 180 16.54 -17.19 6.64
CA LYS A 180 17.31 -17.98 7.59
C LYS A 180 18.15 -17.01 8.42
N ALA A 181 17.87 -16.99 9.72
CA ALA A 181 18.71 -16.27 10.67
C ALA A 181 20.14 -16.81 10.49
N GLY A 182 21.02 -15.97 9.95
CA GLY A 182 22.47 -16.22 9.88
C GLY A 182 23.14 -15.73 11.13
#